data_48e3a7e36981b57e991f34dd913e9190
#
_entry.id   48e3a7e36981b57e991f34dd913e9190
#
_cell.length_a   1.000
_cell.length_b   1.000
_cell.length_c   1.000
_cell.angle_alpha   90.00
_cell.angle_beta   90.00
_cell.angle_gamma   90.00
#
_symmetry.space_group_name_H-M   'P 1'
#
loop_
_entity.id
_entity.type
_entity.pdbx_description
1 polymer ?
#
loop_
_entity_poly.entity_id
_entity_poly.type
_entity_poly.pdbx_seq_one_letter_code
_entity_poly.pdbx_strand_id
1 'polypeptide(L)'
;MKKFVLYGLMVICLVFIPAAALPAPPVSVEILYMNHGPLLSTIKGIRELCNGYGKAVAASWYDFESPEGEKFMASKGVRQHLPLVIWIDGKPTVKVNGKEVQFVGFPTGSGPPSFQGKWTLVDLRAALDLATGKK
;
A
#
# COMPACT_ATOMS: atom_id res chain seq x y z
N MET A 1 -44.77 -65.22 -8.49
CA MET A 1 -44.40 -64.18 -7.50
C MET A 1 -43.43 -63.18 -8.08
N LYS A 2 -43.88 -61.99 -8.43
CA LYS A 2 -43.03 -60.95 -8.96
C LYS A 2 -42.54 -60.04 -7.83
N LYS A 3 -41.24 -60.05 -7.51
CA LYS A 3 -40.61 -59.14 -6.53
C LYS A 3 -40.39 -57.85 -7.17
N PHE A 4 -41.11 -56.78 -6.83
CA PHE A 4 -40.84 -55.42 -7.19
C PHE A 4 -39.69 -54.92 -6.29
N VAL A 5 -38.51 -54.69 -6.90
CA VAL A 5 -37.40 -53.99 -6.27
C VAL A 5 -37.60 -52.51 -6.51
N LEU A 6 -37.97 -51.76 -5.46
CA LEU A 6 -38.13 -50.32 -5.47
C LEU A 6 -36.74 -49.69 -5.32
N TYR A 7 -36.13 -49.24 -6.39
CA TYR A 7 -34.91 -48.44 -6.35
C TYR A 7 -35.29 -47.01 -5.93
N GLY A 8 -35.01 -46.66 -4.68
CA GLY A 8 -35.10 -45.30 -4.19
C GLY A 8 -33.99 -44.46 -4.78
N LEU A 9 -34.31 -43.55 -5.70
CA LEU A 9 -33.41 -42.57 -6.26
C LEU A 9 -33.19 -41.47 -5.19
N MET A 10 -32.05 -41.56 -4.48
CA MET A 10 -31.63 -40.54 -3.53
C MET A 10 -31.00 -39.38 -4.31
N VAL A 11 -31.75 -38.32 -4.58
CA VAL A 11 -31.29 -37.11 -5.18
C VAL A 11 -30.49 -36.33 -4.12
N ILE A 12 -29.17 -36.38 -4.19
CA ILE A 12 -28.30 -35.56 -3.35
C ILE A 12 -28.29 -34.13 -3.98
N CYS A 13 -29.09 -33.23 -3.41
CA CYS A 13 -28.98 -31.81 -3.71
C CYS A 13 -27.64 -31.28 -3.16
N LEU A 14 -26.63 -31.17 -4.03
CA LEU A 14 -25.41 -30.40 -3.70
C LEU A 14 -25.80 -28.93 -3.57
N VAL A 15 -25.92 -28.46 -2.34
CA VAL A 15 -26.06 -27.05 -2.03
C VAL A 15 -24.71 -26.38 -2.30
N PHE A 16 -24.58 -25.70 -3.43
CA PHE A 16 -23.46 -24.83 -3.70
C PHE A 16 -23.57 -23.61 -2.76
N ILE A 17 -22.87 -23.65 -1.63
CA ILE A 17 -22.68 -22.46 -0.79
C ILE A 17 -21.59 -21.62 -1.48
N PRO A 18 -21.90 -20.43 -2.00
CA PRO A 18 -20.85 -19.56 -2.53
C PRO A 18 -19.88 -19.22 -1.38
N ALA A 19 -18.63 -19.62 -1.53
CA ALA A 19 -17.59 -19.20 -0.60
C ALA A 19 -17.54 -17.66 -0.66
N ALA A 20 -17.97 -17.01 0.42
CA ALA A 20 -17.81 -15.57 0.56
C ALA A 20 -16.31 -15.26 0.46
N ALA A 21 -15.90 -14.58 -0.60
CA ALA A 21 -14.52 -14.16 -0.78
C ALA A 21 -14.14 -13.25 0.41
N LEU A 22 -13.13 -13.66 1.17
CA LEU A 22 -12.58 -12.83 2.25
C LEU A 22 -12.08 -11.53 1.62
N PRO A 23 -12.31 -10.38 2.29
CA PRO A 23 -11.80 -9.11 1.79
C PRO A 23 -10.27 -9.18 1.67
N ALA A 24 -9.73 -8.64 0.58
CA ALA A 24 -8.29 -8.57 0.37
C ALA A 24 -7.62 -7.81 1.53
N PRO A 25 -6.43 -8.22 1.98
CA PRO A 25 -5.71 -7.50 3.01
C PRO A 25 -5.40 -6.07 2.52
N PRO A 26 -5.33 -5.08 3.45
CA PRO A 26 -5.00 -3.72 3.07
C PRO A 26 -3.58 -3.63 2.50
N VAL A 27 -3.38 -2.74 1.53
CA VAL A 27 -2.06 -2.39 1.01
C VAL A 27 -1.26 -1.71 2.12
N SER A 28 -0.08 -2.24 2.41
CA SER A 28 0.83 -1.64 3.39
C SER A 28 1.54 -0.45 2.78
N VAL A 29 1.46 0.70 3.43
CA VAL A 29 2.21 1.90 3.06
C VAL A 29 3.03 2.35 4.25
N GLU A 30 4.34 2.21 4.16
CA GLU A 30 5.26 2.59 5.23
C GLU A 30 5.97 3.87 4.83
N ILE A 31 5.91 4.90 5.66
CA ILE A 31 6.45 6.22 5.37
C ILE A 31 7.49 6.57 6.42
N LEU A 32 8.75 6.69 6.00
CA LEU A 32 9.84 7.25 6.80
C LEU A 32 9.98 8.72 6.42
N TYR A 33 9.94 9.62 7.37
CA TYR A 33 9.95 11.06 7.12
C TYR A 33 10.72 11.84 8.18
N MET A 34 11.24 13.00 7.79
CA MET A 34 11.77 13.99 8.73
C MET A 34 10.65 14.94 9.15
N ASN A 35 10.49 15.13 10.46
CA ASN A 35 9.45 15.98 11.02
C ASN A 35 9.90 17.46 11.06
N HIS A 36 10.29 18.03 9.91
CA HIS A 36 10.79 19.39 9.77
C HIS A 36 9.89 20.26 8.89
N GLY A 37 9.96 21.59 9.12
CA GLY A 37 9.07 22.58 8.54
C GLY A 37 8.76 22.44 7.05
N PRO A 38 9.77 22.41 6.13
CA PRO A 38 9.50 22.32 4.69
C PRO A 38 8.79 21.04 4.26
N LEU A 39 8.90 19.95 5.04
CA LEU A 39 8.29 18.66 4.73
C LEU A 39 6.84 18.55 5.22
N LEU A 40 6.40 19.35 6.16
CA LEU A 40 5.10 19.20 6.82
C LEU A 40 3.92 19.28 5.83
N SER A 41 3.96 20.16 4.84
CA SER A 41 2.92 20.27 3.82
C SER A 41 2.86 19.03 2.93
N THR A 42 4.01 18.49 2.57
CA THR A 42 4.13 17.24 1.80
C THR A 42 3.59 16.05 2.59
N ILE A 43 3.96 15.93 3.87
CA ILE A 43 3.46 14.88 4.77
C ILE A 43 1.93 14.97 4.89
N LYS A 44 1.38 16.17 5.05
CA LYS A 44 -0.07 16.38 5.08
C LYS A 44 -0.74 15.87 3.79
N GLY A 45 -0.21 16.23 2.62
CA GLY A 45 -0.74 15.78 1.33
C GLY A 45 -0.70 14.25 1.16
N ILE A 46 0.40 13.61 1.57
CA ILE A 46 0.52 12.15 1.55
C ILE A 46 -0.49 11.51 2.51
N ARG A 47 -0.66 12.08 3.70
CA ARG A 47 -1.62 11.58 4.70
C ARG A 47 -3.05 11.66 4.20
N GLU A 48 -3.43 12.79 3.63
CA GLU A 48 -4.76 12.98 3.03
C GLU A 48 -5.01 12.00 1.88
N LEU A 49 -3.97 11.79 1.04
CA LEU A 49 -4.04 10.82 -0.05
C LEU A 49 -4.27 9.40 0.47
N CYS A 50 -3.48 8.93 1.44
CA CYS A 50 -3.65 7.59 2.03
C CYS A 50 -5.00 7.43 2.71
N ASN A 51 -5.45 8.44 3.46
CA ASN A 51 -6.76 8.43 4.14
C ASN A 51 -7.93 8.31 3.15
N GLY A 52 -7.78 8.83 1.93
CA GLY A 52 -8.79 8.72 0.86
C GLY A 52 -9.07 7.28 0.42
N TYR A 53 -8.19 6.34 0.73
CA TYR A 53 -8.38 4.91 0.45
C TYR A 53 -9.08 4.15 1.60
N GLY A 54 -9.29 4.79 2.75
CA GLY A 54 -9.94 4.18 3.90
C GLY A 54 -9.27 2.87 4.32
N LYS A 55 -10.04 1.81 4.45
CA LYS A 55 -9.55 0.49 4.89
C LYS A 55 -8.70 -0.26 3.84
N ALA A 56 -8.67 0.20 2.60
CA ALA A 56 -7.88 -0.44 1.54
C ALA A 56 -6.37 -0.16 1.67
N VAL A 57 -5.98 0.87 2.43
CA VAL A 57 -4.59 1.24 2.69
C VAL A 57 -4.35 1.30 4.19
N ALA A 58 -3.29 0.62 4.64
CA ALA A 58 -2.78 0.70 6.00
C ALA A 58 -1.47 1.50 5.99
N ALA A 59 -1.53 2.78 6.38
CA ALA A 59 -0.37 3.67 6.41
C ALA A 59 0.30 3.67 7.79
N SER A 60 1.60 3.40 7.83
CA SER A 60 2.46 3.46 9.01
C SER A 60 3.49 4.58 8.86
N TRP A 61 3.68 5.37 9.89
CA TRP A 61 4.47 6.58 9.88
C TRP A 61 5.64 6.48 10.85
N TYR A 62 6.83 6.68 10.35
CA TYR A 62 8.07 6.57 11.12
C TYR A 62 8.83 7.90 11.06
N ASP A 63 8.88 8.60 12.16
CA ASP A 63 9.70 9.80 12.29
C ASP A 63 11.17 9.35 12.38
N PHE A 64 11.95 9.82 11.45
CA PHE A 64 13.37 9.56 11.32
C PHE A 64 14.17 9.80 12.61
N GLU A 65 13.80 10.81 13.41
CA GLU A 65 14.47 11.18 14.65
C GLU A 65 13.92 10.44 15.88
N SER A 66 12.92 9.59 15.71
CA SER A 66 12.38 8.79 16.79
C SER A 66 13.11 7.45 16.95
N PRO A 67 13.13 6.84 18.15
CA PRO A 67 13.69 5.51 18.34
C PRO A 67 13.04 4.43 17.46
N GLU A 68 11.73 4.56 17.19
CA GLU A 68 10.99 3.69 16.31
C GLU A 68 11.42 3.87 14.84
N GLY A 69 11.66 5.12 14.44
CA GLY A 69 12.16 5.46 13.09
C GLY A 69 13.58 4.93 12.88
N GLU A 70 14.46 5.04 13.86
CA GLU A 70 15.82 4.47 13.81
C GLU A 70 15.78 2.93 13.62
N LYS A 71 14.95 2.23 14.38
CA LYS A 71 14.76 0.79 14.26
C LYS A 71 14.20 0.41 12.89
N PHE A 72 13.23 1.18 12.42
CA PHE A 72 12.64 0.97 11.10
C PHE A 72 13.67 1.17 9.99
N MET A 73 14.47 2.24 10.03
CA MET A 73 15.58 2.47 9.10
C MET A 73 16.54 1.29 9.05
N ALA A 74 16.97 0.81 10.22
CA ALA A 74 17.86 -0.33 10.31
C ALA A 74 17.25 -1.58 9.68
N SER A 75 15.97 -1.83 9.89
CA SER A 75 15.23 -2.96 9.30
C SER A 75 15.13 -2.89 7.77
N LYS A 76 15.08 -1.69 7.22
CA LYS A 76 15.05 -1.44 5.76
C LYS A 76 16.45 -1.30 5.13
N GLY A 77 17.50 -1.36 5.93
CA GLY A 77 18.89 -1.16 5.46
C GLY A 77 19.16 0.28 5.00
N VAL A 78 18.36 1.25 5.43
CA VAL A 78 18.55 2.67 5.12
C VAL A 78 19.64 3.22 6.04
N ARG A 79 20.75 3.66 5.45
CA ARG A 79 21.91 4.21 6.17
C ARG A 79 22.11 5.70 5.98
N GLN A 80 21.38 6.30 5.07
CA GLN A 80 21.49 7.71 4.72
C GLN A 80 20.30 8.49 5.29
N HIS A 81 20.56 9.75 5.62
CA HIS A 81 19.53 10.72 5.99
C HIS A 81 18.75 11.14 4.73
N LEU A 82 17.67 10.41 4.47
CA LEU A 82 16.74 10.72 3.39
C LEU A 82 15.54 11.46 3.97
N PRO A 83 15.13 12.60 3.38
CA PRO A 83 14.04 13.40 3.95
C PRO A 83 12.70 12.68 3.94
N LEU A 84 12.51 11.76 3.00
CA LEU A 84 11.27 11.01 2.82
C LEU A 84 11.55 9.74 2.02
N VAL A 85 11.01 8.62 2.46
CA VAL A 85 10.94 7.37 1.69
C VAL A 85 9.59 6.73 1.94
N ILE A 86 8.95 6.23 0.87
CA ILE A 86 7.68 5.52 0.95
C ILE A 86 7.86 4.12 0.38
N TRP A 87 7.46 3.11 1.15
CA TRP A 87 7.35 1.72 0.70
C TRP A 87 5.89 1.36 0.52
N ILE A 88 5.56 0.77 -0.62
CA ILE A 88 4.24 0.22 -0.92
C ILE A 88 4.40 -1.30 -0.99
N ASP A 89 3.72 -2.02 -0.11
CA ASP A 89 3.92 -3.47 0.09
C ASP A 89 5.41 -3.85 0.18
N GLY A 90 6.16 -3.08 0.97
CA GLY A 90 7.59 -3.29 1.24
C GLY A 90 8.53 -2.85 0.12
N LYS A 91 8.05 -2.23 -0.97
CA LYS A 91 8.85 -1.80 -2.12
C LYS A 91 8.89 -0.28 -2.24
N PRO A 92 10.08 0.36 -2.28
CA PRO A 92 10.22 1.80 -2.51
C PRO A 92 10.14 2.19 -3.99
N THR A 93 10.15 1.19 -4.89
CA THR A 93 10.03 1.37 -6.34
C THR A 93 8.86 0.56 -6.85
N VAL A 94 7.96 1.20 -7.57
CA VAL A 94 6.75 0.60 -8.15
C VAL A 94 6.66 0.95 -9.63
N LYS A 95 6.27 -0.02 -10.46
CA LYS A 95 6.00 0.22 -11.87
C LYS A 95 4.59 0.80 -12.04
N VAL A 96 4.53 2.06 -12.48
CA VAL A 96 3.29 2.81 -12.68
C VAL A 96 3.21 3.24 -14.14
N ASN A 97 2.15 2.89 -14.84
CA ASN A 97 1.94 3.25 -16.26
C ASN A 97 3.15 2.92 -17.15
N GLY A 98 3.78 1.76 -16.91
CA GLY A 98 4.95 1.31 -17.67
C GLY A 98 6.29 1.94 -17.26
N LYS A 99 6.30 2.91 -16.33
CA LYS A 99 7.48 3.58 -15.81
C LYS A 99 7.79 3.13 -14.39
N GLU A 100 9.04 2.88 -14.07
CA GLU A 100 9.48 2.67 -12.68
C GLU A 100 9.54 4.01 -11.94
N VAL A 101 8.83 4.08 -10.83
CA VAL A 101 8.76 5.24 -9.95
C VAL A 101 9.35 4.87 -8.61
N GLN A 102 10.40 5.56 -8.19
CA GLN A 102 11.05 5.42 -6.90
C GLN A 102 10.57 6.52 -5.95
N PHE A 103 9.91 6.13 -4.87
CA PHE A 103 9.35 7.05 -3.87
C PHE A 103 10.39 7.42 -2.81
N VAL A 104 11.41 8.15 -3.22
CA VAL A 104 12.51 8.63 -2.38
C VAL A 104 12.69 10.14 -2.58
N GLY A 105 12.91 10.86 -1.49
CA GLY A 105 13.01 12.32 -1.49
C GLY A 105 11.67 13.02 -1.57
N PHE A 106 11.69 14.35 -1.65
CA PHE A 106 10.49 15.16 -1.84
C PHE A 106 9.85 14.88 -3.21
N PRO A 107 8.53 14.99 -3.34
CA PRO A 107 7.90 15.02 -4.66
C PRO A 107 8.49 16.14 -5.51
N THR A 108 8.59 15.93 -6.83
CA THR A 108 9.03 16.95 -7.78
C THR A 108 8.17 18.22 -7.65
N GLY A 109 8.83 19.37 -7.59
CA GLY A 109 8.17 20.66 -7.39
C GLY A 109 7.85 21.01 -5.93
N SER A 110 8.27 20.18 -4.98
CA SER A 110 8.04 20.36 -3.55
C SER A 110 9.37 20.32 -2.80
N GLY A 111 9.52 21.15 -1.77
CA GLY A 111 10.72 21.21 -0.95
C GLY A 111 11.99 21.68 -1.66
N PRO A 112 13.16 21.62 -0.99
CA PRO A 112 14.43 22.05 -1.55
C PRO A 112 14.83 21.20 -2.77
N PRO A 113 15.32 21.82 -3.87
CA PRO A 113 15.67 21.10 -5.10
C PRO A 113 16.66 19.95 -4.91
N SER A 114 17.63 20.10 -4.01
CA SER A 114 18.66 19.09 -3.74
C SER A 114 18.11 17.80 -3.08
N PHE A 115 16.90 17.87 -2.52
CA PHE A 115 16.25 16.75 -1.85
C PHE A 115 15.04 16.20 -2.62
N GLN A 116 14.75 16.75 -3.79
CA GLN A 116 13.63 16.28 -4.61
C GLN A 116 13.96 14.93 -5.26
N GLY A 117 13.00 14.04 -5.20
CA GLY A 117 12.95 12.80 -5.99
C GLY A 117 12.35 13.05 -7.37
N LYS A 118 12.19 11.96 -8.12
CA LYS A 118 11.61 11.96 -9.47
C LYS A 118 10.19 11.38 -9.47
N TRP A 119 9.36 11.85 -8.56
CA TRP A 119 7.99 11.37 -8.40
C TRP A 119 7.07 12.52 -7.96
N THR A 120 5.78 12.34 -8.15
CA THR A 120 4.73 13.30 -7.81
C THR A 120 3.66 12.64 -6.95
N LEU A 121 2.78 13.43 -6.31
CA LEU A 121 1.60 12.88 -5.63
C LEU A 121 0.65 12.17 -6.59
N VAL A 122 0.67 12.54 -7.89
CA VAL A 122 -0.09 11.82 -8.93
C VAL A 122 0.49 10.42 -9.15
N ASP A 123 1.81 10.27 -9.17
CA ASP A 123 2.47 8.97 -9.27
C ASP A 123 2.16 8.09 -8.05
N LEU A 124 2.17 8.67 -6.84
CA LEU A 124 1.81 7.95 -5.62
C LEU A 124 0.34 7.49 -5.66
N ARG A 125 -0.58 8.35 -6.10
CA ARG A 125 -1.99 7.98 -6.29
C ARG A 125 -2.11 6.82 -7.26
N ALA A 126 -1.48 6.90 -8.43
CA ALA A 126 -1.53 5.86 -9.43
C ALA A 126 -0.94 4.52 -8.93
N ALA A 127 0.13 4.57 -8.11
CA ALA A 127 0.69 3.38 -7.47
C ALA A 127 -0.29 2.75 -6.47
N LEU A 128 -0.98 3.57 -5.67
CA LEU A 128 -1.97 3.09 -4.71
C LEU A 128 -3.24 2.58 -5.40
N ASP A 129 -3.70 3.22 -6.48
CA ASP A 129 -4.81 2.72 -7.30
C ASP A 129 -4.49 1.34 -7.86
N LEU A 130 -3.27 1.16 -8.39
CA LEU A 130 -2.81 -0.12 -8.90
C LEU A 130 -2.75 -1.19 -7.79
N ALA A 131 -2.16 -0.86 -6.65
CA ALA A 131 -1.99 -1.79 -5.54
C ALA A 131 -3.33 -2.20 -4.90
N THR A 132 -4.29 -1.27 -4.81
CA THR A 132 -5.63 -1.53 -4.25
C THR A 132 -6.63 -2.09 -5.25
N GLY A 133 -6.28 -2.15 -6.55
CA GLY A 133 -7.20 -2.56 -7.62
C GLY A 133 -8.30 -1.53 -7.91
N LYS A 134 -8.12 -0.28 -7.47
CA LYS A 134 -9.05 0.81 -7.75
C LYS A 134 -8.89 1.26 -9.20
N LYS A 135 -10.00 1.23 -9.95
CA LYS A 135 -10.07 1.70 -11.34
C LYS A 135 -10.56 3.13 -11.40
#